data_1749558c6300ac30df58735d0f744345
#
_entry.id   1749558c6300ac30df58735d0f744345
#
_cell.length_a   1.000
_cell.length_b   1.000
_cell.length_c   1.000
_cell.angle_alpha   90.00
_cell.angle_beta   90.00
_cell.angle_gamma   90.00
#
_symmetry.space_group_name_H-M   'P 1'
#
loop_
_entity.id
_entity.type
_entity.pdbx_description
1 polymer ?
#
loop_
_entity_poly.entity_id
_entity_poly.type
_entity_poly.pdbx_seq_one_letter_code
_entity_poly.pdbx_strand_id
1 'polypeptide(L)'
;MKAGIFLVGTELLNGATIDTNSIYIAEELNKYGIEIEFKMTVRDVMDEIVKALKYAKKNVDLVILTGGLGPTDDDITKEAMAKFLKKKLIIDEKEKAELLKKYKSYGNLNKTNFKEVEKPEGAISFKNDVGMAPAVYIDGLVAFPGFPNELKNMFPKFLKHYVKENNLKTQIYIKDIITYGIGESTLENTVKDLFTEEGIFYEFLVKDYGTLIRLQTSSRKNC
;
A
#
# COMPACT_ATOMS: atom_id res chain seq x y z
N MET A 1 -1.04 -0.93 -15.75
CA MET A 1 -0.09 -1.43 -14.74
C MET A 1 -0.90 -2.02 -13.61
N LYS A 2 -0.48 -3.20 -13.10
CA LYS A 2 -1.22 -3.94 -12.08
C LYS A 2 -0.45 -4.00 -10.77
N ALA A 3 -1.13 -3.89 -9.64
CA ALA A 3 -0.57 -4.03 -8.32
C ALA A 3 -1.29 -5.11 -7.50
N GLY A 4 -0.55 -5.80 -6.63
CA GLY A 4 -1.09 -6.72 -5.63
C GLY A 4 -0.74 -6.24 -4.22
N ILE A 5 -1.67 -6.35 -3.30
CA ILE A 5 -1.51 -5.92 -1.91
C ILE A 5 -1.51 -7.16 -1.00
N PHE A 6 -0.46 -7.31 -0.20
CA PHE A 6 -0.39 -8.28 0.89
C PHE A 6 -0.42 -7.58 2.24
N LEU A 7 -1.35 -8.00 3.05
CA LEU A 7 -1.45 -7.65 4.45
C LEU A 7 -0.76 -8.76 5.25
N VAL A 8 0.38 -8.46 5.85
CA VAL A 8 1.14 -9.40 6.66
C VAL A 8 0.79 -9.20 8.12
N GLY A 9 0.12 -10.17 8.71
CA GLY A 9 -0.33 -10.10 10.11
C GLY A 9 -1.39 -11.15 10.42
N THR A 10 -1.11 -12.00 11.38
CA THR A 10 -2.03 -13.05 11.85
C THR A 10 -3.25 -12.42 12.54
N GLU A 11 -3.12 -11.25 13.17
CA GLU A 11 -4.20 -10.50 13.82
C GLU A 11 -5.29 -10.05 12.84
N LEU A 12 -4.93 -9.81 11.58
CA LEU A 12 -5.90 -9.46 10.53
C LEU A 12 -6.79 -10.65 10.15
N LEU A 13 -6.22 -11.87 10.14
CA LEU A 13 -6.97 -13.10 9.86
C LEU A 13 -7.90 -13.48 11.02
N ASN A 14 -7.52 -13.17 12.26
CA ASN A 14 -8.30 -13.46 13.44
C ASN A 14 -9.37 -12.40 13.74
N GLY A 15 -9.46 -11.32 12.93
CA GLY A 15 -10.42 -10.25 13.13
C GLY A 15 -10.12 -9.32 14.31
N ALA A 16 -8.92 -9.39 14.90
CA ALA A 16 -8.51 -8.51 16.00
C ALA A 16 -8.20 -7.09 15.52
N THR A 17 -7.88 -6.93 14.23
CA THR A 17 -7.56 -5.64 13.61
C THR A 17 -8.30 -5.48 12.29
N ILE A 18 -8.81 -4.27 12.05
CA ILE A 18 -9.47 -3.92 10.78
C ILE A 18 -8.42 -3.39 9.80
N ASP A 19 -8.42 -3.93 8.57
CA ASP A 19 -7.59 -3.42 7.50
C ASP A 19 -8.09 -2.06 6.98
N THR A 20 -7.33 -1.03 7.22
CA THR A 20 -7.50 0.30 6.61
C THR A 20 -6.39 0.64 5.63
N ASN A 21 -5.28 -0.11 5.69
CA ASN A 21 -4.10 0.13 4.86
C ASN A 21 -4.37 -0.17 3.39
N SER A 22 -4.98 -1.32 3.10
CA SER A 22 -5.25 -1.69 1.70
C SER A 22 -6.25 -0.76 1.02
N ILE A 23 -7.19 -0.20 1.78
CA ILE A 23 -8.15 0.79 1.28
C ILE A 23 -7.39 2.04 0.83
N TYR A 24 -6.58 2.61 1.73
CA TYR A 24 -5.78 3.80 1.44
C TYR A 24 -4.81 3.58 0.26
N ILE A 25 -4.10 2.44 0.23
CA ILE A 25 -3.20 2.08 -0.86
C ILE A 25 -3.95 2.05 -2.20
N ALA A 26 -5.11 1.39 -2.24
CA ALA A 26 -5.91 1.28 -3.44
C ALA A 26 -6.40 2.64 -3.95
N GLU A 27 -6.86 3.51 -3.06
CA GLU A 27 -7.28 4.87 -3.40
C GLU A 27 -6.13 5.70 -3.99
N GLU A 28 -4.94 5.63 -3.40
CA GLU A 28 -3.78 6.38 -3.87
C GLU A 28 -3.26 5.84 -5.23
N LEU A 29 -3.23 4.52 -5.43
CA LEU A 29 -2.80 3.91 -6.70
C LEU A 29 -3.77 4.18 -7.83
N ASN A 30 -5.08 4.17 -7.53
CA ASN A 30 -6.11 4.45 -8.53
C ASN A 30 -5.96 5.83 -9.16
N LYS A 31 -5.50 6.85 -8.40
CA LYS A 31 -5.21 8.20 -8.93
C LYS A 31 -4.21 8.20 -10.09
N TYR A 32 -3.39 7.16 -10.20
CA TYR A 32 -2.39 7.00 -11.26
C TYR A 32 -2.76 5.89 -12.27
N GLY A 33 -4.00 5.39 -12.22
CA GLY A 33 -4.46 4.32 -13.10
C GLY A 33 -3.75 2.97 -12.87
N ILE A 34 -3.23 2.75 -11.65
CA ILE A 34 -2.65 1.47 -11.26
C ILE A 34 -3.78 0.60 -10.71
N GLU A 35 -4.12 -0.45 -11.43
CA GLU A 35 -5.20 -1.38 -11.10
C GLU A 35 -4.77 -2.34 -10.00
N ILE A 36 -5.65 -2.58 -9.02
CA ILE A 36 -5.45 -3.59 -7.99
C ILE A 36 -5.98 -4.93 -8.48
N GLU A 37 -5.07 -5.85 -8.78
CA GLU A 37 -5.41 -7.20 -9.23
C GLU A 37 -5.94 -8.07 -8.09
N PHE A 38 -5.35 -7.94 -6.90
CA PHE A 38 -5.77 -8.68 -5.70
C PHE A 38 -5.34 -8.00 -4.40
N LYS A 39 -6.07 -8.32 -3.34
CA LYS A 39 -5.71 -8.06 -1.94
C LYS A 39 -5.74 -9.39 -1.20
N MET A 40 -4.69 -9.72 -0.48
CA MET A 40 -4.57 -10.97 0.28
C MET A 40 -3.97 -10.72 1.66
N THR A 41 -4.47 -11.41 2.66
CA THR A 41 -3.85 -11.45 3.99
C THR A 41 -3.05 -12.74 4.13
N VAL A 42 -1.83 -12.63 4.63
CA VAL A 42 -0.92 -13.74 4.89
C VAL A 42 -0.46 -13.69 6.34
N ARG A 43 -0.22 -14.86 6.92
CA ARG A 43 0.35 -14.96 8.28
C ARG A 43 1.82 -14.54 8.28
N ASP A 44 2.31 -14.17 9.45
CA ASP A 44 3.73 -13.91 9.73
C ASP A 44 4.51 -15.24 9.73
N VAL A 45 4.48 -15.93 8.60
CA VAL A 45 5.14 -17.21 8.37
C VAL A 45 5.98 -17.11 7.10
N MET A 46 7.28 -17.33 7.23
CA MET A 46 8.28 -17.17 6.16
C MET A 46 7.86 -17.82 4.84
N ASP A 47 7.45 -19.07 4.88
CA ASP A 47 7.13 -19.81 3.65
C ASP A 47 5.80 -19.36 3.01
N GLU A 48 4.87 -18.84 3.80
CA GLU A 48 3.62 -18.28 3.30
C GLU A 48 3.88 -16.96 2.58
N ILE A 49 4.65 -16.05 3.20
CA ILE A 49 5.02 -14.78 2.57
C ILE A 49 5.82 -15.03 1.28
N VAL A 50 6.80 -15.95 1.30
CA VAL A 50 7.57 -16.28 0.09
C VAL A 50 6.70 -16.90 -1.01
N LYS A 51 5.72 -17.74 -0.69
CA LYS A 51 4.74 -18.29 -1.65
C LYS A 51 3.88 -17.17 -2.25
N ALA A 52 3.40 -16.26 -1.41
CA ALA A 52 2.63 -15.09 -1.84
C ALA A 52 3.44 -14.21 -2.81
N LEU A 53 4.70 -13.91 -2.49
CA LEU A 53 5.59 -13.16 -3.37
C LEU A 53 5.82 -13.85 -4.72
N LYS A 54 5.99 -15.18 -4.73
CA LYS A 54 6.13 -15.97 -5.97
C LYS A 54 4.87 -15.90 -6.85
N TYR A 55 3.69 -15.94 -6.23
CA TYR A 55 2.43 -15.78 -6.92
C TYR A 55 2.30 -14.36 -7.52
N ALA A 56 2.52 -13.36 -6.68
CA ALA A 56 2.37 -11.96 -7.06
C ALA A 56 3.28 -11.57 -8.24
N LYS A 57 4.57 -11.95 -8.18
CA LYS A 57 5.54 -11.57 -9.21
C LYS A 57 5.21 -12.09 -10.61
N LYS A 58 4.34 -13.09 -10.73
CA LYS A 58 3.86 -13.62 -12.01
C LYS A 58 2.65 -12.86 -12.56
N ASN A 59 1.93 -12.16 -11.69
CA ASN A 59 0.59 -11.62 -12.02
C ASN A 59 0.53 -10.10 -11.99
N VAL A 60 1.48 -9.42 -11.32
CA VAL A 60 1.46 -7.97 -11.16
C VAL A 60 2.84 -7.34 -11.33
N ASP A 61 2.84 -6.06 -11.67
CA ASP A 61 4.05 -5.25 -11.85
C ASP A 61 4.59 -4.74 -10.51
N LEU A 62 3.69 -4.41 -9.59
CA LEU A 62 3.99 -3.86 -8.26
C LEU A 62 3.39 -4.74 -7.17
N VAL A 63 4.21 -5.16 -6.22
CA VAL A 63 3.79 -5.89 -5.02
C VAL A 63 3.98 -5.00 -3.80
N ILE A 64 2.91 -4.78 -3.06
CA ILE A 64 2.91 -3.97 -1.84
C ILE A 64 2.63 -4.88 -0.65
N LEU A 65 3.54 -4.89 0.31
CA LEU A 65 3.37 -5.56 1.59
C LEU A 65 3.16 -4.49 2.68
N THR A 66 2.29 -4.75 3.65
CA THR A 66 2.14 -3.92 4.84
C THR A 66 2.04 -4.80 6.08
N GLY A 67 2.87 -4.52 7.08
CA GLY A 67 3.06 -5.31 8.29
C GLY A 67 4.40 -6.05 8.32
N GLY A 68 4.79 -6.51 9.50
CA GLY A 68 5.98 -7.33 9.74
C GLY A 68 7.33 -6.62 9.51
N LEU A 69 7.42 -5.29 9.80
CA LEU A 69 8.66 -4.51 9.70
C LEU A 69 9.23 -4.07 11.05
N GLY A 70 8.59 -4.40 12.14
CA GLY A 70 9.02 -4.07 13.48
C GLY A 70 10.24 -4.85 13.97
N PRO A 71 10.55 -4.75 15.28
CA PRO A 71 11.74 -5.36 15.87
C PRO A 71 11.52 -6.76 16.45
N THR A 72 10.29 -7.30 16.42
CA THR A 72 9.95 -8.58 17.06
C THR A 72 10.28 -9.78 16.17
N ASP A 73 10.24 -10.98 16.71
CA ASP A 73 10.66 -12.19 15.98
C ASP A 73 9.69 -12.56 14.85
N ASP A 74 8.44 -12.17 14.96
CA ASP A 74 7.39 -12.35 13.95
C ASP A 74 7.41 -11.28 12.84
N ASP A 75 8.14 -10.18 13.02
CA ASP A 75 8.34 -9.17 11.99
C ASP A 75 9.35 -9.64 10.92
N ILE A 76 8.94 -10.49 10.00
CA ILE A 76 9.82 -11.18 9.04
C ILE A 76 9.61 -10.79 7.58
N THR A 77 8.90 -9.72 7.30
CA THR A 77 8.58 -9.30 5.92
C THR A 77 9.83 -8.98 5.10
N LYS A 78 10.82 -8.28 5.68
CA LYS A 78 12.07 -7.93 4.98
C LYS A 78 12.95 -9.16 4.74
N GLU A 79 12.98 -10.08 5.69
CA GLU A 79 13.66 -11.37 5.55
C GLU A 79 13.04 -12.21 4.44
N ALA A 80 11.70 -12.23 4.36
CA ALA A 80 10.99 -12.94 3.31
C ALA A 80 11.25 -12.32 1.92
N MET A 81 11.29 -10.98 1.81
CA MET A 81 11.70 -10.28 0.59
C MET A 81 13.13 -10.64 0.20
N ALA A 82 14.07 -10.59 1.14
CA ALA A 82 15.49 -10.93 0.90
C ALA A 82 15.63 -12.39 0.44
N LYS A 83 14.96 -13.34 1.11
CA LYS A 83 14.92 -14.76 0.73
C LYS A 83 14.36 -14.97 -0.67
N PHE A 84 13.24 -14.31 -0.99
CA PHE A 84 12.61 -14.39 -2.31
C PHE A 84 13.53 -13.86 -3.42
N LEU A 85 14.18 -12.72 -3.19
CA LEU A 85 15.08 -12.06 -4.14
C LEU A 85 16.49 -12.67 -4.17
N LYS A 86 16.79 -13.62 -3.28
CA LYS A 86 18.12 -14.19 -3.06
C LYS A 86 19.18 -13.14 -2.76
N LYS A 87 18.82 -12.14 -1.96
CA LYS A 87 19.68 -11.05 -1.52
C LYS A 87 20.01 -11.19 -0.04
N LYS A 88 21.12 -10.58 0.39
CA LYS A 88 21.47 -10.48 1.81
C LYS A 88 20.66 -9.37 2.46
N LEU A 89 20.37 -9.50 3.75
CA LEU A 89 19.96 -8.36 4.57
C LEU A 89 21.21 -7.57 4.97
N ILE A 90 21.12 -6.28 4.86
CA ILE A 90 22.15 -5.33 5.27
C ILE A 90 21.55 -4.24 6.15
N ILE A 91 22.33 -3.68 7.04
CA ILE A 91 22.01 -2.46 7.76
C ILE A 91 22.62 -1.28 7.01
N ASP A 92 21.78 -0.32 6.65
CA ASP A 92 22.25 0.94 6.09
C ASP A 92 22.73 1.86 7.22
N GLU A 93 23.99 2.30 7.18
CA GLU A 93 24.58 3.13 8.26
C GLU A 93 23.87 4.49 8.41
N LYS A 94 23.30 5.03 7.35
CA LYS A 94 22.53 6.27 7.41
C LYS A 94 21.22 6.05 8.18
N GLU A 95 20.51 4.97 7.89
CA GLU A 95 19.26 4.61 8.56
C GLU A 95 19.51 4.22 10.01
N LYS A 96 20.60 3.52 10.28
CA LYS A 96 21.05 3.22 11.64
C LYS A 96 21.33 4.50 12.44
N ALA A 97 21.99 5.48 11.84
CA ALA A 97 22.24 6.76 12.49
C ALA A 97 20.92 7.53 12.81
N GLU A 98 19.95 7.49 11.90
CA GLU A 98 18.62 8.07 12.12
C GLU A 98 17.84 7.33 13.23
N LEU A 99 17.88 6.00 13.25
CA LEU A 99 17.30 5.17 14.31
C LEU A 99 17.90 5.54 15.67
N LEU A 100 19.21 5.62 15.78
CA LEU A 100 19.90 6.01 17.00
C LEU A 100 19.49 7.40 17.51
N LYS A 101 19.27 8.36 16.61
CA LYS A 101 18.77 9.70 16.99
C LYS A 101 17.35 9.62 17.58
N LYS A 102 16.47 8.84 16.95
CA LYS A 102 15.08 8.68 17.44
C LYS A 102 15.06 8.03 18.81
N TYR A 103 15.83 6.95 19.02
CA TYR A 103 15.86 6.26 20.31
C TYR A 103 16.44 7.10 21.46
N LYS A 104 17.29 8.11 21.20
CA LYS A 104 17.73 9.06 22.23
C LYS A 104 16.58 9.77 22.93
N SER A 105 15.44 9.96 22.27
CA SER A 105 14.25 10.58 22.81
C SER A 105 13.20 9.59 23.34
N TYR A 106 13.29 8.31 22.96
CA TYR A 106 12.28 7.29 23.28
C TYR A 106 12.69 6.30 24.38
N GLY A 107 13.97 6.21 24.74
CA GLY A 107 14.46 5.32 25.80
C GLY A 107 15.49 4.29 25.33
N ASN A 108 15.53 3.12 25.99
CA ASN A 108 16.60 2.13 25.76
C ASN A 108 16.51 1.45 24.39
N LEU A 109 17.58 1.58 23.63
CA LEU A 109 17.79 0.85 22.39
C LEU A 109 18.30 -0.58 22.71
N ASN A 110 17.58 -1.58 22.25
CA ASN A 110 18.01 -2.98 22.30
C ASN A 110 18.63 -3.41 20.94
N LYS A 111 19.43 -4.48 20.96
CA LYS A 111 20.03 -5.01 19.72
C LYS A 111 18.97 -5.42 18.69
N THR A 112 17.82 -5.91 19.13
CA THR A 112 16.69 -6.30 18.28
C THR A 112 16.12 -5.12 17.47
N ASN A 113 16.23 -3.89 17.98
CA ASN A 113 15.74 -2.71 17.28
C ASN A 113 16.50 -2.41 15.97
N PHE A 114 17.73 -2.90 15.80
CA PHE A 114 18.44 -2.75 14.51
C PHE A 114 17.76 -3.52 13.39
N LYS A 115 16.95 -4.53 13.68
CA LYS A 115 16.12 -5.21 12.71
C LYS A 115 15.20 -4.24 11.96
N GLU A 116 14.75 -3.16 12.59
CA GLU A 116 13.88 -2.15 11.95
C GLU A 116 14.52 -1.44 10.76
N VAL A 117 15.86 -1.35 10.73
CA VAL A 117 16.63 -0.70 9.66
C VAL A 117 17.41 -1.68 8.78
N GLU A 118 17.20 -2.98 8.95
CA GLU A 118 17.65 -3.98 7.99
C GLU A 118 16.84 -3.88 6.70
N LYS A 119 17.52 -4.13 5.57
CA LYS A 119 16.85 -4.17 4.26
C LYS A 119 17.57 -5.13 3.30
N PRO A 120 16.91 -5.65 2.28
CA PRO A 120 17.58 -6.38 1.20
C PRO A 120 18.63 -5.49 0.54
N GLU A 121 19.81 -6.06 0.24
CA GLU A 121 20.89 -5.37 -0.44
C GLU A 121 20.42 -4.77 -1.77
N GLY A 122 20.69 -3.48 -1.98
CA GLY A 122 20.23 -2.71 -3.13
C GLY A 122 18.84 -2.09 -2.99
N ALA A 123 18.15 -2.31 -1.87
CA ALA A 123 16.82 -1.70 -1.64
C ALA A 123 16.95 -0.18 -1.35
N ILE A 124 15.97 0.56 -1.87
CA ILE A 124 15.76 1.98 -1.56
C ILE A 124 14.88 2.06 -0.30
N SER A 125 15.21 2.96 0.62
CA SER A 125 14.41 3.20 1.82
C SER A 125 13.69 4.54 1.75
N PHE A 126 12.45 4.55 2.24
CA PHE A 126 11.66 5.78 2.41
C PHE A 126 11.52 6.09 3.89
N LYS A 127 12.02 7.25 4.27
CA LYS A 127 12.08 7.70 5.66
C LYS A 127 10.69 7.74 6.29
N ASN A 128 10.59 7.10 7.45
CA ASN A 128 9.45 7.19 8.34
C ASN A 128 9.65 8.37 9.32
N ASP A 129 8.83 9.42 9.20
CA ASP A 129 8.97 10.58 10.09
C ASP A 129 8.18 10.43 11.39
N VAL A 130 7.31 9.42 11.49
CA VAL A 130 6.41 9.21 12.65
C VAL A 130 6.70 7.94 13.42
N GLY A 131 7.39 6.96 12.82
CA GLY A 131 7.78 5.70 13.44
C GLY A 131 9.26 5.40 13.26
N MET A 132 9.66 4.16 13.53
CA MET A 132 11.07 3.73 13.50
C MET A 132 11.46 3.10 12.17
N ALA A 133 10.75 2.06 11.75
CA ALA A 133 11.06 1.29 10.55
C ALA A 133 10.76 2.09 9.27
N PRO A 134 11.73 2.29 8.36
CA PRO A 134 11.49 2.86 7.04
C PRO A 134 10.72 1.87 6.15
N ALA A 135 10.02 2.37 5.14
CA ALA A 135 9.56 1.52 4.05
C ALA A 135 10.74 1.15 3.15
N VAL A 136 10.71 -0.04 2.55
CA VAL A 136 11.80 -0.54 1.68
C VAL A 136 11.25 -0.97 0.33
N TYR A 137 11.90 -0.56 -0.76
CA TYR A 137 11.52 -0.86 -2.13
C TYR A 137 12.67 -1.46 -2.92
N ILE A 138 12.39 -2.53 -3.64
CA ILE A 138 13.35 -3.19 -4.53
C ILE A 138 12.63 -4.06 -5.58
N ASP A 139 13.05 -3.96 -6.83
CA ASP A 139 12.61 -4.84 -7.93
C ASP A 139 11.07 -4.99 -8.05
N GLY A 140 10.31 -3.89 -7.85
CA GLY A 140 8.85 -3.90 -7.91
C GLY A 140 8.17 -4.46 -6.65
N LEU A 141 8.91 -4.70 -5.57
CA LEU A 141 8.37 -5.03 -4.24
C LEU A 141 8.59 -3.86 -3.29
N VAL A 142 7.55 -3.46 -2.58
CA VAL A 142 7.66 -2.46 -1.51
C VAL A 142 7.01 -2.97 -0.24
N ALA A 143 7.65 -2.75 0.89
CA ALA A 143 7.10 -3.09 2.20
C ALA A 143 6.97 -1.84 3.10
N PHE A 144 5.85 -1.75 3.79
CA PHE A 144 5.51 -0.70 4.74
C PHE A 144 5.21 -1.30 6.11
N PRO A 145 5.44 -0.58 7.22
CA PRO A 145 4.93 -0.94 8.53
C PRO A 145 3.40 -1.12 8.53
N GLY A 146 2.90 -1.91 9.48
CA GLY A 146 1.47 -2.16 9.65
C GLY A 146 0.67 -0.96 10.16
N PHE A 147 1.28 -0.02 10.88
CA PHE A 147 0.60 1.14 11.45
C PHE A 147 0.13 2.12 10.37
N PRO A 148 -1.19 2.45 10.31
CA PRO A 148 -1.75 3.29 9.25
C PRO A 148 -1.11 4.68 9.14
N ASN A 149 -0.76 5.31 10.26
CA ASN A 149 -0.14 6.63 10.25
C ASN A 149 1.28 6.60 9.66
N GLU A 150 2.04 5.52 9.90
CA GLU A 150 3.37 5.33 9.33
C GLU A 150 3.28 5.08 7.82
N LEU A 151 2.38 4.20 7.39
CA LEU A 151 2.13 3.95 5.99
C LEU A 151 1.75 5.23 5.25
N LYS A 152 0.77 5.99 5.76
CA LYS A 152 0.34 7.28 5.17
C LYS A 152 1.45 8.32 5.10
N ASN A 153 2.42 8.29 6.02
CA ASN A 153 3.59 9.17 5.98
C ASN A 153 4.57 8.80 4.85
N MET A 154 4.77 7.51 4.60
CA MET A 154 5.78 7.03 3.65
C MET A 154 5.24 6.78 2.25
N PHE A 155 3.99 6.36 2.13
CA PHE A 155 3.40 5.96 0.84
C PHE A 155 3.47 7.04 -0.23
N PRO A 156 3.17 8.33 0.05
CA PRO A 156 3.32 9.40 -0.95
C PRO A 156 4.77 9.59 -1.43
N LYS A 157 5.76 9.36 -0.55
CA LYS A 157 7.19 9.46 -0.90
C LYS A 157 7.58 8.33 -1.87
N PHE A 158 7.14 7.10 -1.56
CA PHE A 158 7.31 5.95 -2.44
C PHE A 158 6.59 6.16 -3.77
N LEU A 159 5.32 6.53 -3.74
CA LEU A 159 4.49 6.68 -4.94
C LEU A 159 5.07 7.73 -5.90
N LYS A 160 5.56 8.86 -5.38
CA LYS A 160 6.28 9.87 -6.17
C LYS A 160 7.52 9.30 -6.86
N HIS A 161 8.28 8.46 -6.16
CA HIS A 161 9.45 7.78 -6.72
C HIS A 161 9.02 6.78 -7.81
N TYR A 162 8.05 5.91 -7.52
CA TYR A 162 7.58 4.87 -8.39
C TYR A 162 6.95 5.40 -9.69
N VAL A 163 6.12 6.43 -9.57
CA VAL A 163 5.51 7.14 -10.73
C VAL A 163 6.59 7.71 -11.64
N LYS A 164 7.64 8.33 -11.07
CA LYS A 164 8.76 8.88 -11.84
C LYS A 164 9.58 7.78 -12.50
N GLU A 165 9.94 6.73 -11.77
CA GLU A 165 10.72 5.59 -12.26
C GLU A 165 10.04 4.90 -13.45
N ASN A 166 8.73 4.73 -13.39
CA ASN A 166 7.93 4.05 -14.42
C ASN A 166 7.32 5.00 -15.47
N ASN A 167 7.64 6.30 -15.44
CA ASN A 167 7.13 7.31 -16.35
C ASN A 167 5.59 7.32 -16.45
N LEU A 168 4.89 7.10 -15.33
CA LEU A 168 3.43 7.09 -15.29
C LEU A 168 2.90 8.51 -15.47
N LYS A 169 2.13 8.74 -16.54
CA LYS A 169 1.58 10.05 -16.89
C LYS A 169 0.06 10.12 -16.66
N THR A 170 -0.58 8.99 -16.51
CA THR A 170 -2.03 8.93 -16.33
C THR A 170 -2.38 9.42 -14.94
N GLN A 171 -3.22 10.44 -14.86
CA GLN A 171 -3.84 10.90 -13.63
C GLN A 171 -5.33 10.64 -13.78
N ILE A 172 -5.90 9.86 -12.85
CA ILE A 172 -7.35 9.65 -12.79
C ILE A 172 -7.96 10.70 -11.87
N TYR A 173 -8.92 11.43 -12.38
CA TYR A 173 -9.73 12.36 -11.62
C TYR A 173 -10.96 11.62 -11.11
N ILE A 174 -11.24 11.73 -9.82
CA ILE A 174 -12.35 11.07 -9.15
C ILE A 174 -13.28 12.13 -8.58
N LYS A 175 -14.58 12.00 -8.84
CA LYS A 175 -15.63 12.85 -8.28
C LYS A 175 -16.70 11.96 -7.67
N ASP A 176 -16.94 12.16 -6.39
CA ASP A 176 -18.02 11.48 -5.66
C ASP A 176 -19.21 12.41 -5.48
N ILE A 177 -20.40 11.92 -5.85
CA ILE A 177 -21.69 12.60 -5.69
C ILE A 177 -22.53 11.76 -4.74
N ILE A 178 -22.87 12.32 -3.59
CA ILE A 178 -23.67 11.64 -2.57
C ILE A 178 -25.14 11.97 -2.78
N THR A 179 -25.99 10.93 -2.83
CA THR A 179 -27.44 11.06 -2.95
C THR A 179 -28.14 10.48 -1.73
N TYR A 180 -29.30 11.05 -1.38
CA TYR A 180 -30.09 10.63 -0.22
C TYR A 180 -31.52 10.34 -0.63
N GLY A 181 -32.15 9.35 0.04
CA GLY A 181 -33.58 9.07 -0.12
C GLY A 181 -33.99 8.46 -1.46
N ILE A 182 -33.03 8.00 -2.26
CA ILE A 182 -33.28 7.33 -3.53
C ILE A 182 -32.56 5.98 -3.56
N GLY A 183 -33.24 4.92 -3.97
CA GLY A 183 -32.64 3.60 -4.13
C GLY A 183 -31.74 3.53 -5.36
N GLU A 184 -30.72 2.65 -5.30
CA GLU A 184 -29.69 2.48 -6.34
C GLU A 184 -30.26 2.30 -7.74
N SER A 185 -31.21 1.38 -7.95
CA SER A 185 -31.83 1.11 -9.25
C SER A 185 -32.63 2.29 -9.80
N THR A 186 -33.31 3.05 -8.93
CA THR A 186 -34.02 4.26 -9.34
C THR A 186 -33.05 5.37 -9.73
N LEU A 187 -31.98 5.52 -8.94
CA LEU A 187 -30.91 6.48 -9.20
C LEU A 187 -30.23 6.18 -10.55
N GLU A 188 -29.82 4.92 -10.77
CA GLU A 188 -29.22 4.49 -12.03
C GLU A 188 -30.10 4.81 -13.23
N ASN A 189 -31.38 4.44 -13.19
CA ASN A 189 -32.32 4.73 -14.26
C ASN A 189 -32.52 6.23 -14.51
N THR A 190 -32.35 7.06 -13.49
CA THR A 190 -32.50 8.50 -13.59
C THR A 190 -31.30 9.18 -14.25
N VAL A 191 -30.09 8.68 -13.98
CA VAL A 191 -28.85 9.41 -14.33
C VAL A 191 -27.97 8.71 -15.38
N LYS A 192 -28.23 7.46 -15.75
CA LYS A 192 -27.39 6.69 -16.70
C LYS A 192 -27.17 7.40 -18.04
N ASP A 193 -28.19 8.13 -18.52
CA ASP A 193 -28.12 8.85 -19.79
C ASP A 193 -27.32 10.15 -19.70
N LEU A 194 -26.91 10.57 -18.50
CA LEU A 194 -26.07 11.74 -18.28
C LEU A 194 -24.57 11.42 -18.41
N PHE A 195 -24.19 10.15 -18.27
CA PHE A 195 -22.80 9.70 -18.27
C PHE A 195 -22.42 9.00 -19.58
N THR A 196 -22.81 9.58 -20.71
CA THR A 196 -22.60 9.02 -22.05
C THR A 196 -21.28 9.47 -22.70
N GLU A 197 -20.54 10.39 -22.08
CA GLU A 197 -19.29 10.88 -22.62
C GLU A 197 -18.20 9.79 -22.58
N GLU A 198 -17.51 9.62 -23.70
CA GLU A 198 -16.41 8.66 -23.82
C GLU A 198 -15.25 9.00 -22.85
N GLY A 199 -14.79 8.00 -22.11
CA GLY A 199 -13.71 8.15 -21.14
C GLY A 199 -14.15 8.57 -19.73
N ILE A 200 -15.47 8.60 -19.46
CA ILE A 200 -16.03 8.69 -18.12
C ILE A 200 -16.49 7.29 -17.70
N PHE A 201 -15.92 6.80 -16.60
CA PHE A 201 -16.38 5.60 -15.91
C PHE A 201 -17.18 6.01 -14.68
N TYR A 202 -18.28 5.30 -14.40
CA TYR A 202 -19.07 5.55 -13.22
C TYR A 202 -19.48 4.24 -12.53
N GLU A 203 -19.66 4.34 -11.22
CA GLU A 203 -20.15 3.24 -10.38
C GLU A 203 -21.12 3.78 -9.30
N PHE A 204 -22.07 2.95 -8.90
CA PHE A 204 -22.95 3.23 -7.78
C PHE A 204 -22.50 2.44 -6.57
N LEU A 205 -22.30 3.12 -5.45
CA LEU A 205 -21.82 2.53 -4.19
C LEU A 205 -22.84 2.80 -3.08
N VAL A 206 -23.54 1.77 -2.64
CA VAL A 206 -24.46 1.86 -1.50
C VAL A 206 -23.65 2.04 -0.21
N LYS A 207 -24.01 3.05 0.57
CA LYS A 207 -23.41 3.40 1.86
C LYS A 207 -24.51 3.54 2.90
N ASP A 208 -24.15 3.49 4.20
CA ASP A 208 -25.12 3.65 5.30
C ASP A 208 -25.87 4.99 5.26
N TYR A 209 -25.28 6.01 4.63
CA TYR A 209 -25.84 7.36 4.50
C TYR A 209 -26.51 7.62 3.16
N GLY A 210 -26.58 6.66 2.25
CA GLY A 210 -27.21 6.82 0.92
C GLY A 210 -26.42 6.18 -0.21
N THR A 211 -26.75 6.48 -1.46
CA THR A 211 -26.04 5.96 -2.63
C THR A 211 -25.07 7.01 -3.15
N LEU A 212 -23.80 6.62 -3.29
CA LEU A 212 -22.75 7.44 -3.85
C LEU A 212 -22.55 7.10 -5.32
N ILE A 213 -22.54 8.11 -6.19
CA ILE A 213 -22.13 7.98 -7.59
C ILE A 213 -20.66 8.38 -7.67
N ARG A 214 -19.80 7.45 -8.03
CA ARG A 214 -18.37 7.74 -8.26
C ARG A 214 -18.13 7.87 -9.76
N LEU A 215 -17.63 9.02 -10.16
CA LEU A 215 -17.19 9.29 -11.52
C LEU A 215 -15.68 9.25 -11.59
N GLN A 216 -15.13 8.63 -12.64
CA GLN A 216 -13.68 8.54 -12.87
C GLN A 216 -13.37 8.88 -14.32
N THR A 217 -12.33 9.70 -14.54
CA THR A 217 -11.87 10.06 -15.88
C THR A 217 -10.37 10.33 -15.89
N SER A 218 -9.72 10.04 -17.01
CA SER A 218 -8.32 10.44 -17.26
C SER A 218 -8.21 11.84 -17.90
N SER A 219 -9.33 12.46 -18.26
CA SER A 219 -9.38 13.78 -18.88
C SER A 219 -9.76 14.85 -17.88
N ARG A 220 -8.88 15.85 -17.69
CA ARG A 220 -9.16 17.00 -16.82
C ARG A 220 -10.33 17.85 -17.31
N LYS A 221 -10.69 17.76 -18.59
CA LYS A 221 -11.81 18.55 -19.16
C LYS A 221 -13.17 18.00 -18.76
N ASN A 222 -13.22 16.70 -18.38
CA ASN A 222 -14.45 15.98 -18.03
C ASN A 222 -14.62 15.85 -16.51
N CYS A 223 -13.89 16.61 -15.70
CA CYS A 223 -13.92 16.53 -14.23
C CYS A 223 -14.67 17.71 -13.59
#